data_7875132f579ec844250471eb370fda32
#
_entry.id   7875132f579ec844250471eb370fda32
#
_cell.length_a   1.000
_cell.length_b   1.000
_cell.length_c   1.000
_cell.angle_alpha   90.00
_cell.angle_beta   90.00
_cell.angle_gamma   90.00
#
_symmetry.space_group_name_H-M   'P 1'
#
loop_
_entity.id
_entity.type
_entity.pdbx_description
1 polymer ?
#
loop_
_entity_poly.entity_id
_entity_poly.type
_entity_poly.pdbx_seq_one_letter_code
_entity_poly.pdbx_strand_id
1 'polypeptide(L)'
;PSATLTNIARGGVVDDAALAAALRERRIAAAGLDVFEGEPKVHPDLLTVPNVVLTPHIASATVATRRAMASLAADNLIAALTGATVPNPLNPQVLPLRASRG
;
A
#
# COMPACT_ATOMS: atom_id res chain seq x y z
N PRO A 1 -3.62 3.06 25.97
CA PRO A 1 -2.48 2.15 26.24
C PRO A 1 -2.70 0.72 25.71
N SER A 2 -3.96 0.25 25.59
CA SER A 2 -4.30 -1.10 25.11
C SER A 2 -4.50 -1.18 23.59
N ALA A 3 -4.56 -0.05 22.90
CA ALA A 3 -4.77 -0.02 21.46
C ALA A 3 -3.59 -0.58 20.68
N THR A 4 -3.87 -1.19 19.54
CA THR A 4 -2.87 -1.58 18.53
C THR A 4 -3.09 -0.82 17.24
N LEU A 5 -2.01 -0.57 16.48
CA LEU A 5 -2.05 0.06 15.17
C LEU A 5 -1.55 -0.91 14.13
N THR A 6 -2.21 -0.98 12.96
CA THR A 6 -1.71 -1.74 11.80
C THR A 6 -1.74 -0.86 10.56
N ASN A 7 -0.61 -0.77 9.85
CA ASN A 7 -0.51 -0.09 8.57
C ASN A 7 -0.03 -1.04 7.47
N ILE A 8 -0.94 -1.38 6.56
CA ILE A 8 -0.68 -2.16 5.34
C ILE A 8 -1.05 -1.36 4.08
N ALA A 9 -1.25 -0.05 4.21
CA ALA A 9 -1.69 0.82 3.13
C ALA A 9 -0.49 1.40 2.37
N ARG A 10 0.09 2.49 2.87
CA ARG A 10 1.29 3.14 2.29
C ARG A 10 2.11 3.81 3.38
N GLY A 11 3.41 3.95 3.14
CA GLY A 11 4.27 4.82 3.92
C GLY A 11 3.79 6.27 3.86
N GLY A 12 4.01 7.04 4.93
CA GLY A 12 3.52 8.41 5.06
C GLY A 12 2.05 8.55 5.49
N VAL A 13 1.28 7.45 5.58
CA VAL A 13 -0.05 7.44 6.21
C VAL A 13 0.08 7.57 7.73
N VAL A 14 1.16 7.04 8.26
CA VAL A 14 1.55 7.12 9.67
C VAL A 14 2.95 7.72 9.72
N ASP A 15 3.18 8.66 10.62
CA ASP A 15 4.50 9.21 10.92
C ASP A 15 5.32 8.17 11.69
N ASP A 16 6.34 7.61 11.05
CA ASP A 16 7.16 6.51 11.60
C ASP A 16 7.90 6.93 12.89
N ALA A 17 8.39 8.18 12.97
CA ALA A 17 9.09 8.68 14.15
C ALA A 17 8.13 8.88 15.34
N ALA A 18 6.96 9.47 15.08
CA ALA A 18 5.93 9.67 16.11
C ALA A 18 5.39 8.32 16.62
N LEU A 19 5.24 7.33 15.73
CA LEU A 19 4.82 5.99 16.11
C LEU A 19 5.86 5.30 16.98
N ALA A 20 7.15 5.37 16.62
CA ALA A 20 8.22 4.80 17.41
C ALA A 20 8.27 5.40 18.82
N ALA A 21 8.07 6.72 18.95
CA ALA A 21 7.96 7.39 20.25
C ALA A 21 6.75 6.89 21.05
N ALA A 22 5.59 6.78 20.43
CA ALA A 22 4.37 6.29 21.08
C ALA A 22 4.51 4.84 21.58
N LEU A 23 5.19 3.98 20.82
CA LEU A 23 5.48 2.59 21.21
C LEU A 23 6.46 2.52 22.39
N ARG A 24 7.53 3.31 22.34
CA ARG A 24 8.54 3.39 23.40
C ARG A 24 7.93 3.86 24.72
N GLU A 25 7.07 4.86 24.66
CA GLU A 25 6.37 5.44 25.81
C GLU A 25 5.15 4.61 26.27
N ARG A 26 4.85 3.50 25.61
CA ARG A 26 3.68 2.68 25.91
C ARG A 26 2.35 3.44 25.83
N ARG A 27 2.26 4.46 25.00
CA ARG A 27 0.99 5.17 24.72
C ARG A 27 0.02 4.29 23.94
N ILE A 28 0.54 3.36 23.13
CA ILE A 28 -0.18 2.25 22.53
C ILE A 28 0.51 0.92 22.86
N ALA A 29 -0.22 -0.17 22.78
CA ALA A 29 0.30 -1.49 23.17
C ALA A 29 1.32 -2.03 22.17
N ALA A 30 0.99 -1.98 20.87
CA ALA A 30 1.83 -2.53 19.81
C ALA A 30 1.47 -1.95 18.45
N ALA A 31 2.34 -2.20 17.44
CA ALA A 31 2.03 -1.92 16.05
C ALA A 31 2.49 -3.05 15.11
N GLY A 32 1.83 -3.16 13.94
CA GLY A 32 2.22 -4.00 12.82
C GLY A 32 2.35 -3.14 11.56
N LEU A 33 3.51 -3.13 10.91
CA LEU A 33 3.78 -2.30 9.74
C LEU A 33 4.29 -3.17 8.59
N ASP A 34 3.67 -3.02 7.43
CA ASP A 34 4.14 -3.61 6.17
C ASP A 34 4.69 -2.55 5.20
N VAL A 35 4.53 -1.28 5.56
CA VAL A 35 4.91 -0.11 4.75
C VAL A 35 5.55 0.97 5.62
N PHE A 36 6.46 1.78 5.05
CA PHE A 36 7.31 2.75 5.75
C PHE A 36 7.46 4.03 4.94
N GLU A 37 7.71 5.17 5.59
CA GLU A 37 7.83 6.47 4.91
C GLU A 37 8.97 6.51 3.88
N GLY A 38 10.09 5.85 4.16
CA GLY A 38 11.31 5.92 3.35
C GLY A 38 11.70 4.63 2.64
N GLU A 39 10.74 3.75 2.29
CA GLU A 39 11.05 2.47 1.64
C GLU A 39 12.13 2.56 0.56
N PRO A 40 13.06 1.61 0.53
CA PRO A 40 13.16 0.38 1.35
C PRO A 40 13.76 0.59 2.74
N LYS A 41 14.06 1.81 3.15
CA LYS A 41 14.60 2.11 4.47
C LYS A 41 13.48 2.12 5.51
N VAL A 42 13.78 1.60 6.69
CA VAL A 42 12.91 1.66 7.88
C VAL A 42 13.46 2.71 8.82
N HIS A 43 12.59 3.47 9.48
CA HIS A 43 13.03 4.46 10.47
C HIS A 43 13.81 3.77 11.61
N PRO A 44 15.03 4.23 11.95
CA PRO A 44 15.90 3.52 12.91
C PRO A 44 15.23 3.23 14.25
N ASP A 45 14.43 4.16 14.76
CA ASP A 45 13.74 4.01 16.03
C ASP A 45 12.72 2.87 16.05
N LEU A 46 12.08 2.56 14.92
CA LEU A 46 11.19 1.40 14.82
C LEU A 46 11.95 0.08 14.98
N LEU A 47 13.23 0.03 14.62
CA LEU A 47 14.05 -1.17 14.78
C LEU A 47 14.47 -1.41 16.25
N THR A 48 14.26 -0.44 17.12
CA THR A 48 14.70 -0.49 18.54
C THR A 48 13.56 -0.73 19.53
N VAL A 49 12.31 -0.59 19.11
CA VAL A 49 11.16 -0.82 20.00
C VAL A 49 10.72 -2.30 19.96
N PRO A 50 10.43 -2.91 21.15
CA PRO A 50 10.16 -4.36 21.21
C PRO A 50 8.72 -4.74 20.87
N ASN A 51 7.83 -3.77 20.76
CA ASN A 51 6.39 -3.97 20.59
C ASN A 51 5.90 -3.59 19.18
N VAL A 52 6.72 -3.87 18.17
CA VAL A 52 6.38 -3.68 16.75
C VAL A 52 6.69 -4.95 15.96
N VAL A 53 5.86 -5.26 14.97
CA VAL A 53 6.11 -6.26 13.94
C VAL A 53 6.29 -5.54 12.61
N LEU A 54 7.39 -5.83 11.92
CA LEU A 54 7.75 -5.21 10.63
C LEU A 54 7.80 -6.29 9.55
N THR A 55 7.15 -6.05 8.43
CA THR A 55 7.20 -6.92 7.24
C THR A 55 7.59 -6.10 6.01
N PRO A 56 8.30 -6.69 5.01
CA PRO A 56 8.92 -5.93 3.93
C PRO A 56 7.97 -5.71 2.74
N HIS A 57 6.84 -5.04 2.95
CA HIS A 57 5.83 -4.70 1.94
C HIS A 57 5.31 -5.93 1.19
N ILE A 58 4.85 -6.91 1.94
CA ILE A 58 4.43 -8.23 1.43
C ILE A 58 2.97 -8.59 1.72
N ALA A 59 2.16 -7.66 2.23
CA ALA A 59 0.77 -7.92 2.60
C ALA A 59 -0.08 -8.49 1.45
N SER A 60 0.25 -8.14 0.19
CA SER A 60 -0.38 -8.68 -1.01
C SER A 60 0.39 -9.81 -1.69
N ALA A 61 1.48 -10.32 -1.11
CA ALA A 61 2.44 -11.21 -1.77
C ALA A 61 2.03 -12.71 -1.75
N THR A 62 0.76 -13.03 -1.76
CA THR A 62 0.31 -14.41 -2.03
C THR A 62 0.32 -14.69 -3.54
N VAL A 63 0.51 -15.95 -3.92
CA VAL A 63 0.47 -16.37 -5.33
C VAL A 63 -0.86 -15.98 -5.98
N ALA A 64 -1.97 -16.23 -5.29
CA ALA A 64 -3.31 -15.93 -5.80
C ALA A 64 -3.50 -14.41 -6.02
N THR A 65 -3.14 -13.59 -5.03
CA THR A 65 -3.28 -12.13 -5.12
C THR A 65 -2.38 -11.55 -6.22
N ARG A 66 -1.12 -11.98 -6.29
CA ARG A 66 -0.18 -11.53 -7.34
C ARG A 66 -0.67 -11.88 -8.75
N ARG A 67 -1.21 -13.08 -8.94
CA ARG A 67 -1.81 -13.47 -10.23
C ARG A 67 -3.02 -12.61 -10.56
N ALA A 68 -3.93 -12.40 -9.62
CA ALA A 68 -5.12 -11.57 -9.83
C ALA A 68 -4.75 -10.13 -10.20
N MET A 69 -3.77 -9.53 -9.51
CA MET A 69 -3.25 -8.18 -9.82
C MET A 69 -2.67 -8.12 -11.23
N ALA A 70 -1.86 -9.10 -11.62
CA ALA A 70 -1.25 -9.15 -12.96
C ALA A 70 -2.31 -9.32 -14.05
N SER A 71 -3.28 -10.22 -13.88
CA SER A 71 -4.39 -10.41 -14.83
C SER A 71 -5.21 -9.12 -14.98
N LEU A 72 -5.60 -8.50 -13.88
CA LEU A 72 -6.37 -7.27 -13.91
C LEU A 72 -5.62 -6.12 -14.63
N ALA A 73 -4.33 -5.99 -14.40
CA ALA A 73 -3.51 -5.01 -15.10
C ALA A 73 -3.44 -5.29 -16.61
N ALA A 74 -3.26 -6.57 -16.99
CA ALA A 74 -3.23 -6.99 -18.39
C ALA A 74 -4.57 -6.75 -19.08
N ASP A 75 -5.70 -7.09 -18.44
CA ASP A 75 -7.05 -6.89 -18.99
C ASP A 75 -7.33 -5.40 -19.25
N ASN A 76 -6.96 -4.53 -18.31
CA ASN A 76 -7.11 -3.08 -18.49
C ASN A 76 -6.24 -2.56 -19.64
N LEU A 77 -4.98 -3.03 -19.76
CA LEU A 77 -4.08 -2.65 -20.84
C LEU A 77 -4.59 -3.11 -22.21
N ILE A 78 -5.01 -4.38 -22.32
CA ILE A 78 -5.56 -4.94 -23.57
C ILE A 78 -6.79 -4.15 -23.99
N ALA A 79 -7.74 -3.93 -23.08
CA ALA A 79 -8.93 -3.14 -23.37
C ALA A 79 -8.56 -1.72 -23.84
N ALA A 80 -7.59 -1.11 -23.19
CA ALA A 80 -7.10 0.22 -23.56
C ALA A 80 -6.47 0.25 -24.97
N LEU A 81 -5.71 -0.75 -25.37
CA LEU A 81 -5.04 -0.84 -26.67
C LEU A 81 -5.98 -1.22 -27.81
N THR A 82 -6.98 -2.03 -27.54
CA THR A 82 -7.95 -2.51 -28.54
C THR A 82 -9.16 -1.60 -28.71
N GLY A 83 -9.25 -0.51 -27.95
CA GLY A 83 -10.42 0.39 -28.00
C GLY A 83 -11.65 -0.15 -27.26
N ALA A 84 -11.53 -1.27 -26.56
CA ALA A 84 -12.61 -1.81 -25.74
C ALA A 84 -12.81 -0.99 -24.45
N THR A 85 -13.93 -1.23 -23.78
CA THR A 85 -14.22 -0.59 -22.48
C THR A 85 -13.20 -1.07 -21.43
N VAL A 86 -12.45 -0.12 -20.86
CA VAL A 86 -11.49 -0.41 -19.77
C VAL A 86 -12.27 -0.80 -18.52
N PRO A 87 -12.01 -1.98 -17.91
CA PRO A 87 -12.80 -2.48 -16.78
C PRO A 87 -12.72 -1.61 -15.53
N ASN A 88 -11.55 -1.03 -15.24
CA ASN A 88 -11.29 -0.33 -13.97
C ASN A 88 -10.64 1.04 -14.18
N PRO A 89 -11.28 2.00 -14.87
CA PRO A 89 -10.72 3.32 -15.07
C PRO A 89 -10.84 4.14 -13.78
N LEU A 90 -9.72 4.76 -13.32
CA LEU A 90 -9.73 5.67 -12.17
C LEU A 90 -10.34 7.04 -12.52
N ASN A 91 -10.27 7.41 -13.79
CA ASN A 91 -10.72 8.70 -14.31
C ASN A 91 -11.62 8.50 -15.55
N PRO A 92 -12.83 7.93 -15.40
CA PRO A 92 -13.71 7.56 -16.51
C PRO A 92 -14.08 8.74 -17.42
N GLN A 93 -14.02 9.97 -16.91
CA GLN A 93 -14.31 11.20 -17.68
C GLN A 93 -13.38 11.42 -18.88
N VAL A 94 -12.22 10.74 -18.94
CA VAL A 94 -11.30 10.86 -20.10
C VAL A 94 -11.62 9.88 -21.23
N LEU A 95 -12.46 8.88 -20.99
CA LEU A 95 -12.77 7.85 -21.98
C LEU A 95 -13.44 8.43 -23.26
N PRO A 96 -14.41 9.37 -23.18
CA PRO A 96 -14.98 10.00 -24.37
C PRO A 96 -13.95 10.75 -25.22
N LEU A 97 -12.91 11.33 -24.60
CA LEU A 97 -11.88 12.10 -25.30
C LEU A 97 -10.94 11.21 -26.11
N ARG A 98 -10.84 9.91 -25.80
CA ARG A 98 -10.06 8.94 -26.59
C ARG A 98 -10.75 8.57 -27.90
N ALA A 99 -12.07 8.42 -27.87
CA ALA A 99 -12.86 8.07 -29.06
C ALA A 99 -12.79 9.15 -30.14
N SER A 100 -12.48 10.40 -29.78
CA SER A 100 -12.37 11.53 -30.73
C SER A 100 -11.00 11.68 -31.39
N ARG A 101 -10.02 10.84 -31.05
CA ARG A 101 -8.62 10.91 -31.54
C ARG A 101 -8.25 9.75 -32.49
N GLY A 102 -9.21 8.94 -32.84
CA GLY A 102 -9.05 7.81 -33.78
C GLY A 102 -9.48 8.14 -35.22
#